data_0b6d2ee9c188d404e9d2b0a6b3e99cd7
#
_entry.id   0b6d2ee9c188d404e9d2b0a6b3e99cd7
#
_cell.length_a   1.000
_cell.length_b   1.000
_cell.length_c   1.000
_cell.angle_alpha   90.00
_cell.angle_beta   90.00
_cell.angle_gamma   90.00
#
_symmetry.space_group_name_H-M   'P 1'
#
loop_
_entity.id
_entity.type
_entity.pdbx_description
1 polymer ?
#
loop_
_entity_poly.entity_id
_entity_poly.type
_entity_poly.pdbx_seq_one_letter_code
_entity_poly.pdbx_strand_id
1 'polypeptide(L)'
;MNIAVILAGGKGTRIGSNIPKQFIKIMGKPILAYTLEIFQFNKNIDAIEVVCHSDWVNEVNRIVDEYGITKVKWLVCGGNTFQESVLKGVFNLKNKIFDTDIVVISFGVSPMTTDDIIDDSIRVCKEHGNAIASEDMVLCTCIKDDEYSTTQSILRESIKGFS
;
A
#
# COMPACT_ATOMS: atom_id res chain seq x y z
N MET A 1 -7.63 -17.63 -2.35
CA MET A 1 -6.47 -17.01 -1.65
C MET A 1 -6.70 -15.53 -1.43
N ASN A 2 -6.02 -14.94 -0.44
CA ASN A 2 -5.96 -13.49 -0.28
C ASN A 2 -4.51 -13.04 -0.52
N ILE A 3 -4.30 -12.18 -1.49
CA ILE A 3 -2.97 -11.76 -1.93
C ILE A 3 -2.78 -10.26 -1.62
N ALA A 4 -1.73 -9.92 -0.88
CA ALA A 4 -1.36 -8.53 -0.64
C ALA A 4 -0.46 -8.01 -1.77
N VAL A 5 -0.86 -6.94 -2.44
CA VAL A 5 -0.04 -6.20 -3.42
C VAL A 5 0.49 -4.95 -2.73
N ILE A 6 1.77 -4.94 -2.42
CA ILE A 6 2.44 -3.88 -1.67
C ILE A 6 3.16 -2.93 -2.62
N LEU A 7 2.67 -1.71 -2.70
CA LEU A 7 3.19 -0.68 -3.61
C LEU A 7 4.38 0.07 -2.99
N ALA A 8 5.57 -0.26 -3.41
CA ALA A 8 6.85 0.30 -2.93
C ALA A 8 7.62 1.06 -4.03
N GLY A 9 6.93 1.57 -5.07
CA GLY A 9 7.55 2.27 -6.21
C GLY A 9 7.77 3.78 -6.03
N GLY A 10 7.31 4.37 -4.94
CA GLY A 10 7.39 5.81 -4.72
C GLY A 10 8.82 6.33 -4.57
N LYS A 11 9.17 7.40 -5.30
CA LYS A 11 10.51 8.03 -5.26
C LYS A 11 10.77 8.86 -4.00
N GLY A 12 9.73 9.18 -3.21
CA GLY A 12 9.88 9.91 -1.94
C GLY A 12 10.39 11.35 -2.05
N THR A 13 10.21 12.01 -3.19
CA THR A 13 10.78 13.34 -3.52
C THR A 13 10.45 14.44 -2.51
N ARG A 14 9.32 14.32 -1.79
CA ARG A 14 8.87 15.29 -0.78
C ARG A 14 9.71 15.30 0.51
N ILE A 15 10.49 14.26 0.78
CA ILE A 15 11.29 14.12 2.00
C ILE A 15 12.73 14.69 1.82
N GLY A 16 13.11 15.06 0.58
CA GLY A 16 14.45 15.58 0.28
C GLY A 16 15.60 14.58 0.49
N SER A 17 15.29 13.29 0.62
CA SER A 17 16.27 12.21 0.77
C SER A 17 16.65 11.63 -0.59
N ASN A 18 17.91 11.24 -0.74
CA ASN A 18 18.39 10.49 -1.90
C ASN A 18 17.93 9.02 -1.89
N ILE A 19 17.33 8.57 -0.78
CA ILE A 19 16.81 7.21 -0.60
C ILE A 19 15.29 7.28 -0.57
N PRO A 20 14.56 6.47 -1.35
CA PRO A 20 13.10 6.41 -1.28
C PRO A 20 12.61 6.09 0.14
N LYS A 21 11.50 6.73 0.54
CA LYS A 21 11.03 6.70 1.93
C LYS A 21 10.79 5.29 2.50
N GLN A 22 10.40 4.33 1.66
CA GLN A 22 10.19 2.94 2.07
C GLN A 22 11.46 2.23 2.55
N PHE A 23 12.65 2.72 2.16
CA PHE A 23 13.95 2.17 2.56
C PHE A 23 14.62 2.96 3.70
N ILE A 24 14.02 4.07 4.12
CA ILE A 24 14.49 4.80 5.31
C ILE A 24 14.34 3.89 6.53
N LYS A 25 15.41 3.84 7.34
CA LYS A 25 15.43 3.02 8.55
C LYS A 25 14.90 3.79 9.76
N ILE A 26 13.96 3.17 10.45
CA ILE A 26 13.48 3.61 11.76
C ILE A 26 13.92 2.54 12.77
N MET A 27 14.66 2.93 13.79
CA MET A 27 15.24 2.00 14.77
C MET A 27 16.06 0.86 14.12
N GLY A 28 16.80 1.19 13.05
CA GLY A 28 17.66 0.23 12.35
C GLY A 28 16.96 -0.60 11.27
N LYS A 29 15.64 -0.57 11.16
CA LYS A 29 14.84 -1.39 10.25
C LYS A 29 14.13 -0.54 9.19
N PRO A 30 14.16 -0.92 7.88
CA PRO A 30 13.47 -0.20 6.83
C PRO A 30 11.95 -0.15 7.04
N ILE A 31 11.31 0.97 6.69
CA ILE A 31 9.84 1.12 6.79
C ILE A 31 9.14 -0.01 6.03
N LEU A 32 9.63 -0.37 4.84
CA LEU A 32 9.06 -1.47 4.05
C LEU A 32 9.07 -2.79 4.82
N ALA A 33 10.12 -3.09 5.58
CA ALA A 33 10.19 -4.33 6.36
C ALA A 33 9.10 -4.38 7.44
N TYR A 34 8.83 -3.27 8.13
CA TYR A 34 7.70 -3.19 9.07
C TYR A 34 6.37 -3.46 8.38
N THR A 35 6.15 -2.84 7.22
CA THR A 35 4.91 -3.07 6.47
C THR A 35 4.79 -4.51 6.01
N LEU A 36 5.84 -5.10 5.44
CA LEU A 36 5.81 -6.48 4.97
C LEU A 36 5.56 -7.48 6.08
N GLU A 37 6.10 -7.26 7.28
CA GLU A 37 5.85 -8.13 8.44
C GLU A 37 4.38 -8.18 8.86
N ILE A 38 3.64 -7.07 8.77
CA ILE A 38 2.21 -7.04 9.07
C ILE A 38 1.49 -8.08 8.19
N PHE A 39 1.72 -8.05 6.89
CA PHE A 39 1.12 -9.00 5.95
C PHE A 39 1.71 -10.42 6.07
N GLN A 40 2.99 -10.54 6.44
CA GLN A 40 3.64 -11.83 6.69
C GLN A 40 2.97 -12.57 7.85
N PHE A 41 2.66 -11.87 8.95
CA PHE A 41 2.11 -12.49 10.16
C PHE A 41 0.57 -12.54 10.16
N ASN A 42 -0.11 -11.76 9.33
CA ASN A 42 -1.56 -11.82 9.21
C ASN A 42 -1.99 -13.19 8.67
N LYS A 43 -2.92 -13.86 9.39
CA LYS A 43 -3.36 -15.24 9.10
C LYS A 43 -4.25 -15.34 7.87
N ASN A 44 -4.87 -14.23 7.47
CA ASN A 44 -5.78 -14.17 6.33
C ASN A 44 -5.09 -13.78 5.02
N ILE A 45 -3.79 -13.50 5.04
CA ILE A 45 -2.99 -13.25 3.84
C ILE A 45 -2.19 -14.51 3.49
N ASP A 46 -2.35 -15.02 2.27
CA ASP A 46 -1.71 -16.23 1.78
C ASP A 46 -0.39 -15.96 1.04
N ALA A 47 -0.32 -14.86 0.32
CA ALA A 47 0.85 -14.46 -0.46
C ALA A 47 0.99 -12.93 -0.53
N ILE A 48 2.21 -12.49 -0.81
CA ILE A 48 2.55 -11.07 -1.00
C ILE A 48 3.18 -10.90 -2.37
N GLU A 49 2.77 -9.87 -3.08
CA GLU A 49 3.45 -9.32 -4.24
C GLU A 49 3.99 -7.94 -3.89
N VAL A 50 5.24 -7.65 -4.21
CA VAL A 50 5.81 -6.31 -4.03
C VAL A 50 6.01 -5.66 -5.38
N VAL A 51 5.47 -4.45 -5.54
CA VAL A 51 5.64 -3.63 -6.74
C VAL A 51 6.60 -2.49 -6.42
N CYS A 52 7.80 -2.49 -7.02
CA CYS A 52 8.83 -1.48 -6.76
C CYS A 52 9.46 -0.94 -8.04
N HIS A 53 10.26 0.11 -7.96
CA HIS A 53 11.06 0.60 -9.08
C HIS A 53 12.19 -0.39 -9.41
N SER A 54 12.55 -0.51 -10.69
CA SER A 54 13.60 -1.43 -11.17
C SER A 54 14.92 -1.30 -10.41
N ASP A 55 15.34 -0.08 -10.08
CA ASP A 55 16.61 0.21 -9.40
C ASP A 55 16.65 -0.35 -7.97
N TRP A 56 15.51 -0.67 -7.38
CA TRP A 56 15.39 -1.10 -5.98
C TRP A 56 15.01 -2.58 -5.80
N VAL A 57 14.93 -3.33 -6.88
CA VAL A 57 14.62 -4.77 -6.84
C VAL A 57 15.58 -5.54 -5.92
N ASN A 58 16.88 -5.28 -6.05
CA ASN A 58 17.89 -5.94 -5.21
C ASN A 58 17.76 -5.58 -3.73
N GLU A 59 17.40 -4.32 -3.43
CA GLU A 59 17.21 -3.89 -2.05
C GLU A 59 15.94 -4.52 -1.44
N VAL A 60 14.86 -4.65 -2.22
CA VAL A 60 13.65 -5.35 -1.77
C VAL A 60 13.95 -6.82 -1.51
N ASN A 61 14.67 -7.51 -2.40
CA ASN A 61 15.08 -8.90 -2.17
C ASN A 61 15.92 -9.03 -0.89
N ARG A 62 16.90 -8.13 -0.68
CA ARG A 62 17.70 -8.12 0.54
C ARG A 62 16.83 -7.97 1.81
N ILE A 63 15.82 -7.09 1.78
CA ILE A 63 14.89 -6.90 2.89
C ILE A 63 14.06 -8.17 3.11
N VAL A 64 13.53 -8.76 2.05
CA VAL A 64 12.73 -10.00 2.12
C VAL A 64 13.53 -11.12 2.80
N ASP A 65 14.79 -11.28 2.39
CA ASP A 65 15.68 -12.33 2.93
C ASP A 65 16.09 -12.02 4.38
N GLU A 66 16.55 -10.78 4.67
CA GLU A 66 17.03 -10.35 5.98
C GLU A 66 15.95 -10.48 7.07
N TYR A 67 14.70 -10.17 6.71
CA TYR A 67 13.56 -10.20 7.65
C TYR A 67 12.70 -11.45 7.54
N GLY A 68 13.09 -12.43 6.71
CA GLY A 68 12.40 -13.72 6.61
C GLY A 68 10.95 -13.63 6.10
N ILE A 69 10.69 -12.75 5.14
CA ILE A 69 9.33 -12.54 4.60
C ILE A 69 8.98 -13.63 3.58
N THR A 70 8.59 -14.79 4.07
CA THR A 70 8.39 -16.00 3.25
C THR A 70 7.14 -15.97 2.36
N LYS A 71 6.16 -15.11 2.68
CA LYS A 71 4.95 -14.93 1.86
C LYS A 71 5.17 -14.10 0.59
N VAL A 72 6.30 -13.40 0.43
CA VAL A 72 6.62 -12.73 -0.84
C VAL A 72 6.89 -13.77 -1.91
N LYS A 73 5.98 -13.85 -2.89
CA LYS A 73 6.05 -14.79 -4.01
C LYS A 73 6.41 -14.10 -5.33
N TRP A 74 6.13 -12.82 -5.44
CA TRP A 74 6.35 -12.07 -6.67
C TRP A 74 6.89 -10.68 -6.39
N LEU A 75 7.82 -10.27 -7.25
CA LEU A 75 8.38 -8.93 -7.30
C LEU A 75 8.20 -8.38 -8.71
N VAL A 76 7.54 -7.22 -8.82
CA VAL A 76 7.13 -6.62 -10.08
C VAL A 76 7.71 -5.22 -10.21
N CYS A 77 8.21 -4.89 -11.41
CA CYS A 77 8.60 -3.52 -11.69
C CYS A 77 7.36 -2.64 -11.89
N GLY A 78 7.22 -1.60 -11.07
CA GLY A 78 6.14 -0.63 -11.14
C GLY A 78 6.13 0.20 -12.43
N GLY A 79 5.15 1.06 -12.54
CA GLY A 79 5.03 2.06 -13.61
C GLY A 79 5.54 3.44 -13.19
N ASN A 80 5.32 4.43 -14.05
CA ASN A 80 5.68 5.82 -13.79
C ASN A 80 4.69 6.52 -12.86
N THR A 81 3.47 6.01 -12.77
CA THR A 81 2.40 6.52 -11.92
C THR A 81 1.95 5.46 -10.91
N PHE A 82 1.20 5.92 -9.90
CA PHE A 82 0.55 5.04 -8.94
C PHE A 82 -0.37 4.04 -9.64
N GLN A 83 -1.24 4.54 -10.52
CA GLN A 83 -2.21 3.72 -11.26
C GLN A 83 -1.52 2.67 -12.14
N GLU A 84 -0.46 3.05 -12.86
CA GLU A 84 0.32 2.09 -13.65
C GLU A 84 0.97 1.01 -12.78
N SER A 85 1.44 1.37 -11.59
CA SER A 85 2.03 0.40 -10.65
C SER A 85 0.99 -0.58 -10.11
N VAL A 86 -0.20 -0.08 -9.75
CA VAL A 86 -1.34 -0.94 -9.36
C VAL A 86 -1.70 -1.88 -10.49
N LEU A 87 -1.88 -1.37 -11.71
CA LEU A 87 -2.25 -2.18 -12.87
C LEU A 87 -1.20 -3.26 -13.15
N LYS A 88 0.10 -2.94 -13.10
CA LYS A 88 1.17 -3.91 -13.31
C LYS A 88 1.16 -5.02 -12.27
N GLY A 89 0.96 -4.68 -10.99
CA GLY A 89 0.79 -5.67 -9.93
C GLY A 89 -0.40 -6.57 -10.20
N VAL A 90 -1.59 -6.00 -10.37
CA VAL A 90 -2.82 -6.79 -10.61
C VAL A 90 -2.69 -7.66 -11.88
N PHE A 91 -2.15 -7.11 -12.97
CA PHE A 91 -1.96 -7.90 -14.20
C PHE A 91 -0.92 -9.01 -14.07
N ASN A 92 0.10 -8.84 -13.22
CA ASN A 92 1.05 -9.92 -12.94
C ASN A 92 0.38 -11.12 -12.27
N LEU A 93 -0.69 -10.89 -11.52
CA LEU A 93 -1.47 -11.94 -10.87
C LEU A 93 -2.43 -12.67 -11.84
N LYS A 94 -2.70 -12.10 -13.01
CA LYS A 94 -3.53 -12.75 -14.05
C LYS A 94 -2.96 -14.15 -14.37
N ASN A 95 -3.83 -15.16 -14.37
CA ASN A 95 -3.48 -16.57 -14.53
C ASN A 95 -2.70 -17.22 -13.35
N LYS A 96 -2.49 -16.51 -12.25
CA LYS A 96 -1.86 -17.03 -11.03
C LYS A 96 -2.87 -17.19 -9.89
N ILE A 97 -4.01 -16.51 -10.00
CA ILE A 97 -5.10 -16.50 -9.03
C ILE A 97 -6.44 -16.77 -9.74
N PHE A 98 -7.46 -17.12 -8.98
CA PHE A 98 -8.82 -17.35 -9.45
C PHE A 98 -9.69 -16.09 -9.23
N ASP A 99 -10.79 -15.98 -9.96
CA ASP A 99 -11.75 -14.87 -9.84
C ASP A 99 -12.38 -14.76 -8.43
N THR A 100 -12.31 -15.82 -7.64
CA THR A 100 -12.77 -15.86 -6.25
C THR A 100 -11.72 -15.40 -5.23
N ASP A 101 -10.49 -15.19 -5.67
CA ASP A 101 -9.40 -14.73 -4.80
C ASP A 101 -9.49 -13.21 -4.58
N ILE A 102 -9.02 -12.75 -3.43
CA ILE A 102 -9.04 -11.33 -3.06
C ILE A 102 -7.65 -10.73 -3.20
N VAL A 103 -7.60 -9.56 -3.82
CA VAL A 103 -6.38 -8.75 -3.91
C VAL A 103 -6.50 -7.56 -2.96
N VAL A 104 -5.63 -7.51 -1.95
CA VAL A 104 -5.52 -6.42 -0.98
C VAL A 104 -4.38 -5.51 -1.42
N ILE A 105 -4.69 -4.28 -1.81
CA ILE A 105 -3.69 -3.31 -2.25
C ILE A 105 -3.33 -2.40 -1.08
N SER A 106 -2.03 -2.29 -0.78
CA SER A 106 -1.52 -1.42 0.29
C SER A 106 -0.24 -0.72 -0.11
N PHE A 107 0.08 0.37 0.60
CA PHE A 107 1.34 1.09 0.41
C PHE A 107 2.48 0.43 1.19
N GLY A 108 3.68 0.37 0.61
CA GLY A 108 4.89 -0.13 1.28
C GLY A 108 5.41 0.78 2.41
N VAL A 109 4.71 1.86 2.70
CA VAL A 109 5.00 2.84 3.75
C VAL A 109 3.86 3.01 4.73
N SER A 110 3.09 1.96 4.96
CA SER A 110 1.96 1.90 5.90
C SER A 110 2.29 0.97 7.10
N PRO A 111 3.31 1.29 7.92
CA PRO A 111 3.74 0.41 9.02
C PRO A 111 2.78 0.41 10.21
N MET A 112 1.71 1.18 10.17
CA MET A 112 0.70 1.27 11.22
C MET A 112 -0.62 0.56 10.85
N THR A 113 -0.68 -0.11 9.69
CA THR A 113 -1.84 -0.94 9.33
C THR A 113 -1.98 -2.05 10.36
N THR A 114 -3.19 -2.26 10.87
CA THR A 114 -3.48 -3.30 11.86
C THR A 114 -4.09 -4.54 11.21
N ASP A 115 -4.01 -5.68 11.88
CA ASP A 115 -4.69 -6.92 11.43
C ASP A 115 -6.19 -6.70 11.27
N ASP A 116 -6.82 -5.95 12.18
CA ASP A 116 -8.26 -5.64 12.13
C ASP A 116 -8.65 -4.92 10.84
N ILE A 117 -7.84 -3.97 10.37
CA ILE A 117 -8.11 -3.25 9.10
C ILE A 117 -8.03 -4.21 7.92
N ILE A 118 -7.03 -5.09 7.90
CA ILE A 118 -6.84 -6.07 6.82
C ILE A 118 -8.02 -7.07 6.82
N ASP A 119 -8.32 -7.63 7.98
CA ASP A 119 -9.34 -8.67 8.14
C ASP A 119 -10.75 -8.14 7.85
N ASP A 120 -11.06 -6.93 8.31
CA ASP A 120 -12.34 -6.28 8.01
C ASP A 120 -12.47 -5.94 6.52
N SER A 121 -11.40 -5.42 5.89
CA SER A 121 -11.39 -5.16 4.44
C SER A 121 -11.65 -6.44 3.64
N ILE A 122 -11.04 -7.57 4.01
CA ILE A 122 -11.28 -8.86 3.37
C ILE A 122 -12.72 -9.32 3.60
N ARG A 123 -13.25 -9.18 4.82
CA ARG A 123 -14.62 -9.53 5.15
C ARG A 123 -15.63 -8.73 4.33
N VAL A 124 -15.48 -7.40 4.32
CA VAL A 124 -16.37 -6.49 3.57
C VAL A 124 -16.27 -6.75 2.06
N CYS A 125 -15.08 -7.02 1.54
CA CYS A 125 -14.89 -7.38 0.14
C CYS A 125 -15.65 -8.67 -0.23
N LYS A 126 -15.64 -9.68 0.64
CA LYS A 126 -16.41 -10.93 0.43
C LYS A 126 -17.92 -10.70 0.42
N GLU A 127 -18.42 -9.79 1.24
CA GLU A 127 -19.86 -9.50 1.39
C GLU A 127 -20.38 -8.59 0.26
N HIS A 128 -19.56 -7.62 -0.19
CA HIS A 128 -20.00 -6.53 -1.08
C HIS A 128 -19.26 -6.46 -2.42
N GLY A 129 -18.26 -7.32 -2.65
CA GLY A 129 -17.47 -7.38 -3.90
C GLY A 129 -16.24 -6.47 -3.90
N ASN A 130 -16.21 -5.43 -3.08
CA ASN A 130 -15.03 -4.58 -2.86
C ASN A 130 -15.04 -3.93 -1.47
N ALA A 131 -13.91 -3.39 -1.05
CA ALA A 131 -13.77 -2.64 0.19
C ALA A 131 -12.68 -1.57 0.05
N ILE A 132 -12.85 -0.45 0.76
CA ILE A 132 -11.85 0.59 0.90
C ILE A 132 -11.79 0.99 2.38
N ALA A 133 -10.61 0.91 2.98
CA ALA A 133 -10.38 1.46 4.30
C ALA A 133 -10.44 2.99 4.24
N SER A 134 -11.25 3.60 5.09
CA SER A 134 -11.42 5.05 5.13
C SER A 134 -11.61 5.53 6.56
N GLU A 135 -11.30 6.79 6.81
CA GLU A 135 -11.49 7.47 8.08
C GLU A 135 -12.32 8.73 7.91
N ASP A 136 -12.92 9.20 9.00
CA ASP A 136 -13.63 10.47 8.98
C ASP A 136 -12.65 11.63 8.90
N MET A 137 -12.93 12.61 8.04
CA MET A 137 -12.09 13.79 7.91
C MET A 137 -12.23 14.66 9.18
N VAL A 138 -11.16 14.77 9.95
CA VAL A 138 -11.13 15.57 11.19
C VAL A 138 -10.69 17.02 10.98
N LEU A 139 -10.01 17.30 9.85
CA LEU A 139 -9.54 18.64 9.51
C LEU A 139 -10.63 19.43 8.77
N CYS A 140 -10.59 20.77 8.94
CA CYS A 140 -11.40 21.66 8.11
C CYS A 140 -10.88 21.60 6.67
N THR A 141 -11.79 21.38 5.74
CA THR A 141 -11.47 21.27 4.31
C THR A 141 -12.18 22.39 3.56
N CYS A 142 -11.50 22.98 2.60
CA CYS A 142 -12.03 24.07 1.78
C CYS A 142 -11.59 23.90 0.32
N ILE A 143 -12.33 24.49 -0.57
CA ILE A 143 -11.92 24.61 -1.98
C ILE A 143 -11.03 25.84 -2.10
N LYS A 144 -9.82 25.68 -2.61
CA LYS A 144 -8.89 26.76 -2.86
C LYS A 144 -9.31 27.48 -4.15
N ASP A 145 -9.62 28.78 -4.06
CA ASP A 145 -10.00 29.63 -5.19
C ASP A 145 -8.75 30.17 -5.91
N ASP A 146 -7.75 30.62 -5.12
CA ASP A 146 -6.46 31.09 -5.62
C ASP A 146 -5.34 30.77 -4.60
N GLU A 147 -4.14 31.36 -4.78
CA GLU A 147 -3.00 31.08 -3.91
C GLU A 147 -3.24 31.50 -2.44
N TYR A 148 -4.11 32.49 -2.20
CA TYR A 148 -4.29 33.15 -0.91
C TYR A 148 -5.72 33.10 -0.38
N SER A 149 -6.71 32.67 -1.17
CA SER A 149 -8.13 32.75 -0.82
C SER A 149 -8.88 31.44 -0.97
N THR A 150 -9.94 31.32 -0.18
CA THR A 150 -10.96 30.28 -0.27
C THR A 150 -12.30 30.86 0.16
N THR A 151 -13.33 30.66 -0.62
CA THR A 151 -14.70 31.14 -0.34
C THR A 151 -15.66 30.02 0.04
N GLN A 152 -15.25 28.76 -0.16
CA GLN A 152 -16.11 27.61 0.06
C GLN A 152 -15.47 26.62 1.08
N SER A 153 -16.23 26.28 2.10
CA SER A 153 -15.93 25.16 2.97
C SER A 153 -16.67 23.90 2.50
N ILE A 154 -16.04 22.75 2.70
CA ILE A 154 -16.66 21.46 2.42
C ILE A 154 -17.17 20.86 3.71
N LEU A 155 -18.42 20.40 3.74
CA LEU A 155 -18.99 19.71 4.90
C LEU A 155 -18.21 18.42 5.15
N ARG A 156 -17.68 18.25 6.37
CA ARG A 156 -16.87 17.08 6.76
C ARG A 156 -17.60 15.76 6.54
N GLU A 157 -18.92 15.75 6.81
CA GLU A 157 -19.78 14.58 6.65
C GLU A 157 -19.82 14.05 5.21
N SER A 158 -19.48 14.89 4.23
CA SER A 158 -19.44 14.55 2.80
C SER A 158 -18.08 14.02 2.34
N ILE A 159 -17.07 13.98 3.22
CA ILE A 159 -15.69 13.64 2.86
C ILE A 159 -15.17 12.53 3.74
N LYS A 160 -14.50 11.56 3.13
CA LYS A 160 -13.75 10.51 3.83
C LYS A 160 -12.28 10.61 3.41
N GLY A 161 -11.39 10.47 4.38
CA GLY A 161 -9.97 10.23 4.13
C GLY A 161 -9.75 8.78 3.75
N PHE A 162 -8.82 8.51 2.84
CA PHE A 162 -8.38 7.16 2.48
C PHE A 162 -6.96 6.96 3.00
N SER A 163 -6.71 5.87 3.67
CA SER A 163 -5.41 5.46 4.22
C SER A 163 -4.75 4.36 3.38
#